data_0347fd54a65a6ee82d52f2021b1406a5
#
_entry.id   0347fd54a65a6ee82d52f2021b1406a5
#
_cell.length_a   1.000
_cell.length_b   1.000
_cell.length_c   1.000
_cell.angle_alpha   90.00
_cell.angle_beta   90.00
_cell.angle_gamma   90.00
#
_symmetry.space_group_name_H-M   'P 1'
#
loop_
_entity.id
_entity.type
_entity.pdbx_description
1 polymer ?
#
loop_
_entity_poly.entity_id
_entity_poly.type
_entity_poly.pdbx_seq_one_letter_code
_entity_poly.pdbx_strand_id
1 'polypeptide(L)'
;EEYALRFNKGKERHITKEYKQLSDKMQRILKSIKNIQDADVRLQLRDEYEKLRRERQKIESRDSMDETYRRLRYVRYADDFLIGVIGSKAECVKIKSDITKYMEENLKLELSQEKTLITNAQKPAKFLGFDVSVRKSDAIKRDKNNVPARYYNGKIVLKVAIETVRNKLEEYSAIRYKVENGRQVWFAKFRGNLMKKKIEDIVAAYNSEIRGFYNYYCIANNVAYALSKFGYIMEYSMYHTIAGKTNSTVSKVIDKYKVGNDIIVPYQDAKGKLRYRKFYNEGFKRKPPMYYTEVNDLSYTIAIPQPTLTERLDARTCELCGKVGPVVMRHVRKLNQLKGKTECD
;
A
#
# COMPACT_ATOMS: atom_id res chain seq x y z
N GLU A 1 -3.61 25.33 0.22
CA GLU A 1 -2.52 25.60 -0.75
C GLU A 1 -1.80 26.91 -0.44
N GLU A 2 -2.49 28.02 -0.20
CA GLU A 2 -1.89 29.32 0.15
C GLU A 2 -0.96 29.24 1.37
N TYR A 3 -1.35 28.52 2.42
CA TYR A 3 -0.52 28.30 3.60
C TYR A 3 0.81 27.63 3.24
N ALA A 4 0.78 26.62 2.37
CA ALA A 4 1.99 25.94 1.90
C ALA A 4 2.90 26.85 1.09
N LEU A 5 2.34 27.75 0.28
CA LEU A 5 3.12 28.72 -0.48
C LEU A 5 3.87 29.69 0.43
N ARG A 6 3.22 30.17 1.51
CA ARG A 6 3.86 31.06 2.51
C ARG A 6 4.91 30.35 3.37
N PHE A 7 4.69 29.07 3.68
CA PHE A 7 5.58 28.27 4.51
C PHE A 7 6.84 27.80 3.77
N ASN A 8 6.73 27.49 2.48
CA ASN A 8 7.81 26.93 1.68
C ASN A 8 8.93 27.97 1.43
N LYS A 9 10.17 27.64 1.83
CA LYS A 9 11.35 28.50 1.69
C LYS A 9 12.53 27.75 1.11
N GLY A 10 13.40 28.47 0.40
CA GLY A 10 14.64 27.93 -0.17
C GLY A 10 14.42 27.02 -1.38
N LYS A 11 15.41 26.81 -2.21
CA LYS A 11 15.37 25.85 -3.33
C LYS A 11 15.83 24.45 -2.90
N GLU A 12 16.90 24.38 -2.11
CA GLU A 12 17.51 23.16 -1.61
C GLU A 12 18.17 23.40 -0.25
N ARG A 13 18.41 22.32 0.51
CA ARG A 13 19.13 22.39 1.78
C ARG A 13 20.61 22.69 1.56
N HIS A 14 21.22 23.39 2.48
CA HIS A 14 22.67 23.63 2.46
C HIS A 14 23.46 22.34 2.65
N ILE A 15 24.64 22.28 2.02
CA ILE A 15 25.60 21.21 2.24
C ILE A 15 26.26 21.44 3.59
N THR A 16 26.42 20.39 4.39
CA THR A 16 27.13 20.47 5.69
C THR A 16 28.58 20.88 5.48
N LYS A 17 29.11 21.70 6.38
CA LYS A 17 30.49 22.21 6.28
C LYS A 17 31.51 21.06 6.21
N GLU A 18 31.34 20.06 7.05
CA GLU A 18 32.22 18.87 7.12
C GLU A 18 32.21 18.07 5.80
N TYR A 19 31.01 17.82 5.23
CA TYR A 19 30.91 17.11 3.95
C TYR A 19 31.58 17.88 2.81
N LYS A 20 31.45 19.22 2.80
CA LYS A 20 32.08 20.09 1.82
C LYS A 20 33.60 20.03 1.94
N GLN A 21 34.13 20.15 3.17
CA GLN A 21 35.58 20.09 3.41
C GLN A 21 36.20 18.77 2.96
N LEU A 22 35.52 17.63 3.26
CA LEU A 22 36.01 16.32 2.80
C LEU A 22 35.96 16.20 1.27
N SER A 23 34.89 16.72 0.66
CA SER A 23 34.72 16.71 -0.79
C SER A 23 35.78 17.54 -1.49
N ASP A 24 36.15 18.71 -0.96
CA ASP A 24 37.20 19.57 -1.49
C ASP A 24 38.57 18.92 -1.35
N LYS A 25 38.86 18.28 -0.20
CA LYS A 25 40.12 17.48 -0.03
C LYS A 25 40.19 16.36 -1.05
N MET A 26 39.12 15.59 -1.22
CA MET A 26 39.07 14.50 -2.20
C MET A 26 39.29 14.99 -3.65
N GLN A 27 38.70 16.15 -4.01
CA GLN A 27 38.95 16.74 -5.34
C GLN A 27 40.39 17.16 -5.55
N ARG A 28 41.05 17.71 -4.50
CA ARG A 28 42.50 18.05 -4.59
C ARG A 28 43.34 16.81 -4.82
N ILE A 29 43.10 15.73 -4.06
CA ILE A 29 43.83 14.46 -4.25
C ILE A 29 43.61 13.90 -5.65
N LEU A 30 42.37 13.92 -6.20
CA LEU A 30 42.10 13.47 -7.56
C LEU A 30 42.86 14.28 -8.62
N LYS A 31 42.99 15.59 -8.42
CA LYS A 31 43.80 16.45 -9.30
C LYS A 31 45.30 16.08 -9.22
N SER A 32 45.80 15.85 -8.00
CA SER A 32 47.21 15.44 -7.79
C SER A 32 47.50 14.07 -8.46
N ILE A 33 46.61 13.08 -8.31
CA ILE A 33 46.76 11.76 -8.93
C ILE A 33 46.88 11.86 -10.46
N LYS A 34 46.19 12.81 -11.09
CA LYS A 34 46.26 13.00 -12.56
C LYS A 34 47.62 13.53 -13.03
N ASN A 35 48.30 14.31 -12.20
CA ASN A 35 49.51 15.01 -12.55
C ASN A 35 50.80 14.26 -12.14
N ILE A 36 50.71 13.23 -11.30
CA ILE A 36 51.86 12.48 -10.79
C ILE A 36 52.12 11.25 -11.66
N GLN A 37 53.38 11.06 -12.10
CA GLN A 37 53.78 9.89 -12.89
C GLN A 37 54.26 8.74 -12.02
N ASP A 38 54.77 9.01 -10.83
CA ASP A 38 55.25 8.03 -9.87
C ASP A 38 54.16 7.07 -9.41
N ALA A 39 54.37 5.78 -9.59
CA ALA A 39 53.38 4.74 -9.30
C ALA A 39 53.12 4.57 -7.80
N ASP A 40 54.16 4.65 -6.97
CA ASP A 40 54.08 4.45 -5.53
C ASP A 40 53.34 5.61 -4.85
N VAL A 41 53.65 6.84 -5.25
CA VAL A 41 52.95 8.04 -4.77
C VAL A 41 51.47 8.05 -5.21
N ARG A 42 51.21 7.59 -6.44
CA ARG A 42 49.81 7.43 -6.91
C ARG A 42 49.06 6.42 -6.08
N LEU A 43 49.66 5.32 -5.65
CA LEU A 43 49.03 4.31 -4.80
C LEU A 43 48.69 4.89 -3.42
N GLN A 44 49.61 5.58 -2.78
CA GLN A 44 49.43 6.23 -1.50
C GLN A 44 48.26 7.25 -1.55
N LEU A 45 48.21 8.08 -2.58
CA LEU A 45 47.10 9.05 -2.74
C LEU A 45 45.76 8.39 -3.01
N ARG A 46 45.72 7.23 -3.67
CA ARG A 46 44.52 6.45 -3.84
C ARG A 46 44.01 5.90 -2.50
N ASP A 47 44.89 5.41 -1.66
CA ASP A 47 44.57 4.90 -0.34
C ASP A 47 44.04 6.03 0.57
N GLU A 48 44.64 7.21 0.50
CA GLU A 48 44.18 8.40 1.21
C GLU A 48 42.78 8.82 0.69
N TYR A 49 42.59 8.84 -0.61
CA TYR A 49 41.28 9.12 -1.22
C TYR A 49 40.18 8.15 -0.74
N GLU A 50 40.50 6.85 -0.68
CA GLU A 50 39.53 5.85 -0.22
C GLU A 50 39.22 5.98 1.29
N LYS A 51 40.18 6.38 2.10
CA LYS A 51 39.97 6.70 3.53
C LYS A 51 39.00 7.88 3.66
N LEU A 52 39.24 9.00 3.01
CA LEU A 52 38.41 10.18 3.02
C LEU A 52 36.99 9.90 2.46
N ARG A 53 36.90 9.04 1.44
CA ARG A 53 35.63 8.59 0.89
C ARG A 53 34.81 7.83 1.90
N ARG A 54 35.42 6.91 2.69
CA ARG A 54 34.76 6.17 3.76
C ARG A 54 34.30 7.09 4.88
N GLU A 55 35.10 8.08 5.26
CA GLU A 55 34.72 9.11 6.24
C GLU A 55 33.55 9.94 5.74
N ARG A 56 33.60 10.45 4.51
CA ARG A 56 32.53 11.23 3.90
C ARG A 56 31.20 10.44 3.81
N GLN A 57 31.26 9.12 3.59
CA GLN A 57 30.07 8.27 3.55
C GLN A 57 29.36 8.16 4.88
N LYS A 58 30.02 8.44 6.01
CA LYS A 58 29.40 8.43 7.35
C LYS A 58 28.66 9.73 7.67
N ILE A 59 28.92 10.81 6.95
CA ILE A 59 28.41 12.15 7.20
C ILE A 59 27.20 12.46 6.30
N GLU A 60 26.22 13.16 6.82
CA GLU A 60 25.10 13.65 6.02
C GLU A 60 25.55 14.76 5.06
N SER A 61 25.23 14.63 3.77
CA SER A 61 25.62 15.62 2.76
C SER A 61 24.87 16.93 2.86
N ARG A 62 23.65 16.90 3.37
CA ARG A 62 22.75 18.06 3.52
C ARG A 62 22.36 18.23 4.98
N ASP A 63 22.29 19.47 5.44
CA ASP A 63 21.84 19.77 6.78
C ASP A 63 20.34 19.45 6.95
N SER A 64 20.04 18.48 7.82
CA SER A 64 18.66 18.07 8.10
C SER A 64 17.88 19.14 8.89
N MET A 65 18.57 20.05 9.57
CA MET A 65 17.99 21.12 10.41
C MET A 65 18.14 22.52 9.77
N ASP A 66 18.45 22.58 8.49
CA ASP A 66 18.61 23.84 7.77
C ASP A 66 17.37 24.75 7.92
N GLU A 67 17.54 25.87 8.59
CA GLU A 67 16.46 26.84 8.86
C GLU A 67 16.00 27.58 7.60
N THR A 68 16.84 27.63 6.57
CA THR A 68 16.51 28.33 5.31
C THR A 68 15.68 27.50 4.36
N TYR A 69 15.53 26.18 4.65
CA TYR A 69 14.75 25.26 3.85
C TYR A 69 13.53 24.73 4.60
N ARG A 70 12.37 25.14 4.14
CA ARG A 70 11.07 24.70 4.68
C ARG A 70 10.20 24.15 3.58
N ARG A 71 9.50 23.06 3.88
CA ARG A 71 8.51 22.44 2.97
C ARG A 71 7.30 21.95 3.76
N LEU A 72 6.14 22.25 3.21
CA LEU A 72 4.87 21.67 3.60
C LEU A 72 4.22 21.05 2.37
N ARG A 73 3.85 19.80 2.50
CA ARG A 73 3.07 19.05 1.51
C ARG A 73 1.91 18.38 2.22
N TYR A 74 0.78 18.34 1.59
CA TYR A 74 -0.38 17.65 2.13
C TYR A 74 -1.00 16.74 1.10
N VAL A 75 -1.62 15.65 1.59
CA VAL A 75 -2.41 14.70 0.82
C VAL A 75 -3.70 14.49 1.59
N ARG A 76 -4.83 14.51 0.90
CA ARG A 76 -6.16 14.27 1.45
C ARG A 76 -6.85 13.15 0.69
N TYR A 77 -7.56 12.30 1.41
CA TYR A 77 -8.47 11.31 0.87
C TYR A 77 -9.73 11.30 1.73
N ALA A 78 -10.85 11.77 1.18
CA ALA A 78 -12.11 12.00 1.91
C ALA A 78 -11.87 12.84 3.17
N ASP A 79 -12.10 12.28 4.35
CA ASP A 79 -11.94 12.93 5.66
C ASP A 79 -10.51 12.81 6.20
N ASP A 80 -9.73 11.83 5.71
CA ASP A 80 -8.37 11.61 6.15
C ASP A 80 -7.39 12.54 5.44
N PHE A 81 -6.43 13.10 6.17
CA PHE A 81 -5.34 13.86 5.60
C PHE A 81 -4.00 13.56 6.26
N LEU A 82 -2.94 13.73 5.50
CA LEU A 82 -1.56 13.61 5.96
C LEU A 82 -0.77 14.84 5.54
N ILE A 83 -0.10 15.48 6.49
CA ILE A 83 0.73 16.66 6.25
C ILE A 83 2.19 16.31 6.54
N GLY A 84 3.03 16.43 5.52
CA GLY A 84 4.47 16.29 5.64
C GLY A 84 5.13 17.66 5.78
N VAL A 85 5.86 17.87 6.90
CA VAL A 85 6.53 19.13 7.19
C VAL A 85 8.03 18.93 7.30
N ILE A 86 8.81 19.75 6.59
CA ILE A 86 10.23 19.95 6.84
C ILE A 86 10.35 21.25 7.63
N GLY A 87 10.51 21.12 8.94
CA GLY A 87 10.54 22.22 9.88
C GLY A 87 10.71 21.75 11.32
N SER A 88 10.64 22.67 12.25
CA SER A 88 10.73 22.41 13.70
C SER A 88 9.41 21.84 14.26
N LYS A 89 9.47 21.23 15.44
CA LYS A 89 8.28 20.77 16.16
C LYS A 89 7.35 21.94 16.51
N ALA A 90 7.91 23.09 16.87
CA ALA A 90 7.14 24.29 17.18
C ALA A 90 6.32 24.78 15.98
N GLU A 91 6.93 24.77 14.77
CA GLU A 91 6.22 25.09 13.52
C GLU A 91 5.07 24.08 13.26
N CYS A 92 5.27 22.78 13.51
CA CYS A 92 4.22 21.77 13.37
C CYS A 92 3.06 21.99 14.34
N VAL A 93 3.34 22.40 15.59
CA VAL A 93 2.31 22.74 16.59
C VAL A 93 1.50 23.94 16.12
N LYS A 94 2.17 24.98 15.61
CA LYS A 94 1.50 26.15 15.05
C LYS A 94 0.61 25.78 13.85
N ILE A 95 1.12 25.00 12.92
CA ILE A 95 0.35 24.50 11.76
C ILE A 95 -0.91 23.76 12.22
N LYS A 96 -0.77 22.87 13.21
CA LYS A 96 -1.94 22.14 13.76
C LYS A 96 -2.96 23.10 14.35
N SER A 97 -2.53 24.09 15.14
CA SER A 97 -3.42 25.11 15.72
C SER A 97 -4.13 25.93 14.64
N ASP A 98 -3.41 26.39 13.63
CA ASP A 98 -3.96 27.19 12.53
C ASP A 98 -5.01 26.41 11.73
N ILE A 99 -4.75 25.10 11.49
CA ILE A 99 -5.72 24.20 10.83
C ILE A 99 -6.95 24.00 11.70
N THR A 100 -6.78 23.77 13.01
CA THR A 100 -7.93 23.60 13.94
C THR A 100 -8.82 24.83 13.88
N LYS A 101 -8.27 26.03 14.03
CA LYS A 101 -9.02 27.29 13.94
C LYS A 101 -9.74 27.44 12.59
N TYR A 102 -9.04 27.17 11.49
CA TYR A 102 -9.63 27.26 10.16
C TYR A 102 -10.84 26.31 10.00
N MET A 103 -10.71 25.05 10.49
CA MET A 103 -11.80 24.05 10.44
C MET A 103 -13.02 24.52 11.25
N GLU A 104 -12.80 25.03 12.46
CA GLU A 104 -13.86 25.54 13.35
C GLU A 104 -14.52 26.80 12.82
N GLU A 105 -13.74 27.79 12.44
CA GLU A 105 -14.23 29.13 12.05
C GLU A 105 -14.88 29.13 10.66
N ASN A 106 -14.25 28.49 9.67
CA ASN A 106 -14.67 28.58 8.27
C ASN A 106 -15.54 27.39 7.82
N LEU A 107 -15.26 26.18 8.33
CA LEU A 107 -15.95 24.98 7.88
C LEU A 107 -16.96 24.45 8.91
N LYS A 108 -16.96 25.01 10.14
CA LYS A 108 -17.81 24.52 11.25
C LYS A 108 -17.61 23.03 11.54
N LEU A 109 -16.36 22.56 11.36
CA LEU A 109 -15.96 21.17 11.59
C LEU A 109 -15.00 21.11 12.77
N GLU A 110 -15.19 20.11 13.63
CA GLU A 110 -14.30 19.84 14.75
C GLU A 110 -13.20 18.86 14.34
N LEU A 111 -11.94 19.21 14.65
CA LEU A 111 -10.79 18.35 14.40
C LEU A 111 -10.57 17.40 15.58
N SER A 112 -10.64 16.09 15.34
CA SER A 112 -10.35 15.09 16.39
C SER A 112 -8.90 15.22 16.87
N GLN A 113 -8.73 15.69 18.10
CA GLN A 113 -7.42 15.90 18.70
C GLN A 113 -6.68 14.57 18.98
N GLU A 114 -7.42 13.51 19.29
CA GLU A 114 -6.88 12.18 19.55
C GLU A 114 -6.29 11.53 18.29
N LYS A 115 -6.91 11.78 17.13
CA LYS A 115 -6.46 11.22 15.84
C LYS A 115 -5.43 12.11 15.14
N THR A 116 -5.44 13.42 15.41
CA THR A 116 -4.53 14.37 14.77
C THR A 116 -3.24 14.51 15.58
N LEU A 117 -2.27 13.67 15.26
CA LEU A 117 -1.01 13.55 15.98
C LEU A 117 0.13 14.23 15.21
N ILE A 118 1.07 14.85 15.94
CA ILE A 118 2.35 15.31 15.40
C ILE A 118 3.37 14.22 15.65
N THR A 119 3.78 13.55 14.57
CA THR A 119 4.68 12.39 14.63
C THR A 119 6.01 12.73 13.96
N ASN A 120 7.14 12.36 14.59
CA ASN A 120 8.43 12.46 13.94
C ASN A 120 8.44 11.59 12.66
N ALA A 121 8.91 12.15 11.56
CA ALA A 121 8.87 11.50 10.25
C ALA A 121 9.59 10.13 10.17
N GLN A 122 10.50 9.82 11.11
CA GLN A 122 11.15 8.51 11.21
C GLN A 122 10.25 7.46 11.88
N LYS A 123 9.27 7.90 12.68
CA LYS A 123 8.26 7.03 13.29
C LYS A 123 7.09 6.84 12.33
N PRO A 124 6.40 5.70 12.39
CA PRO A 124 5.27 5.46 11.52
C PRO A 124 4.09 6.37 11.88
N ALA A 125 3.55 7.06 10.88
CA ALA A 125 2.25 7.73 10.93
C ALA A 125 1.24 6.87 10.16
N LYS A 126 0.09 6.60 10.74
CA LYS A 126 -0.95 5.80 10.08
C LYS A 126 -1.74 6.66 9.09
N PHE A 127 -1.83 6.20 7.84
CA PHE A 127 -2.63 6.85 6.81
C PHE A 127 -3.15 5.81 5.82
N LEU A 128 -4.45 5.75 5.61
CA LEU A 128 -5.11 4.79 4.72
C LEU A 128 -4.66 3.33 4.93
N GLY A 129 -4.54 2.90 6.19
CA GLY A 129 -4.11 1.55 6.55
C GLY A 129 -2.62 1.27 6.36
N PHE A 130 -1.83 2.24 5.89
CA PHE A 130 -0.37 2.15 5.80
C PHE A 130 0.30 2.84 6.99
N ASP A 131 1.44 2.31 7.38
CA ASP A 131 2.43 2.98 8.21
C ASP A 131 3.36 3.77 7.29
N VAL A 132 3.22 5.09 7.31
CA VAL A 132 4.01 6.03 6.50
C VAL A 132 5.17 6.56 7.32
N SER A 133 6.38 6.45 6.82
CA SER A 133 7.58 6.99 7.48
C SER A 133 8.60 7.47 6.45
N VAL A 134 9.57 8.25 6.90
CA VAL A 134 10.68 8.72 6.09
C VAL A 134 11.93 7.94 6.47
N ARG A 135 12.59 7.35 5.48
CA ARG A 135 13.82 6.58 5.70
C ARG A 135 14.94 7.49 6.18
N LYS A 136 15.53 7.13 7.30
CA LYS A 136 16.84 7.60 7.74
C LYS A 136 17.67 6.37 8.08
N SER A 137 18.80 6.19 7.40
CA SER A 137 19.71 5.07 7.61
C SER A 137 21.14 5.51 7.31
N ASP A 138 22.04 5.16 8.20
CA ASP A 138 23.49 5.39 8.03
C ASP A 138 24.17 4.16 7.39
N ALA A 139 23.41 3.13 7.05
CA ALA A 139 23.94 1.92 6.45
C ALA A 139 24.52 2.20 5.05
N ILE A 140 25.66 1.56 4.80
CA ILE A 140 26.32 1.56 3.50
C ILE A 140 25.92 0.29 2.78
N LYS A 141 25.37 0.42 1.59
CA LYS A 141 25.04 -0.70 0.70
C LYS A 141 25.99 -0.69 -0.49
N ARG A 142 26.31 -1.87 -1.01
CA ARG A 142 27.03 -1.99 -2.28
C ARG A 142 26.04 -1.94 -3.44
N ASP A 143 26.35 -1.19 -4.46
CA ASP A 143 25.59 -1.14 -5.70
C ASP A 143 25.84 -2.37 -6.58
N LYS A 144 25.27 -2.38 -7.79
CA LYS A 144 25.44 -3.49 -8.76
C LYS A 144 26.88 -3.70 -9.17
N ASN A 145 27.72 -2.66 -9.07
CA ASN A 145 29.16 -2.68 -9.43
C ASN A 145 30.03 -2.90 -8.19
N ASN A 146 29.45 -3.39 -7.09
CA ASN A 146 30.12 -3.61 -5.80
C ASN A 146 30.71 -2.33 -5.16
N VAL A 147 30.32 -1.14 -5.65
CA VAL A 147 30.76 0.15 -5.11
C VAL A 147 29.94 0.49 -3.87
N PRO A 148 30.60 0.82 -2.73
CA PRO A 148 29.88 1.20 -1.53
C PRO A 148 29.16 2.53 -1.74
N ALA A 149 27.85 2.53 -1.51
CA ALA A 149 26.98 3.68 -1.61
C ALA A 149 26.12 3.82 -0.36
N ARG A 150 25.93 5.04 0.10
CA ARG A 150 25.00 5.31 1.21
C ARG A 150 23.54 5.11 0.75
N TYR A 151 22.68 4.63 1.64
CA TYR A 151 21.25 4.63 1.37
C TYR A 151 20.73 6.05 1.16
N TYR A 152 19.86 6.20 0.18
CA TYR A 152 19.17 7.46 -0.03
C TYR A 152 18.22 7.74 1.14
N ASN A 153 18.54 8.76 1.95
CA ASN A 153 17.71 9.26 3.03
C ASN A 153 16.63 10.21 2.49
N GLY A 154 15.55 10.37 3.25
CA GLY A 154 14.44 11.22 2.86
C GLY A 154 13.39 10.55 1.95
N LYS A 155 13.57 9.27 1.59
CA LYS A 155 12.58 8.52 0.83
C LYS A 155 11.40 8.13 1.71
N ILE A 156 10.18 8.38 1.23
CA ILE A 156 8.95 7.91 1.87
C ILE A 156 8.89 6.38 1.77
N VAL A 157 8.57 5.75 2.88
CA VAL A 157 8.42 4.31 3.03
C VAL A 157 7.01 4.02 3.50
N LEU A 158 6.30 3.21 2.74
CA LEU A 158 4.99 2.68 3.07
C LEU A 158 5.14 1.26 3.59
N LYS A 159 4.60 0.94 4.75
CA LYS A 159 4.61 -0.41 5.30
C LYS A 159 3.20 -0.85 5.68
N VAL A 160 2.96 -2.13 5.62
CA VAL A 160 1.77 -2.77 6.20
C VAL A 160 2.11 -3.11 7.65
N ALA A 161 1.33 -2.58 8.60
CA ALA A 161 1.48 -2.92 10.00
C ALA A 161 1.04 -4.37 10.26
N ILE A 162 1.68 -5.03 11.20
CA ILE A 162 1.32 -6.42 11.58
C ILE A 162 -0.10 -6.48 12.16
N GLU A 163 -0.53 -5.43 12.86
CA GLU A 163 -1.88 -5.29 13.40
C GLU A 163 -2.92 -5.25 12.27
N THR A 164 -2.62 -4.60 11.15
CA THR A 164 -3.51 -4.57 9.97
C THR A 164 -3.73 -5.97 9.41
N VAL A 165 -2.65 -6.76 9.31
CA VAL A 165 -2.71 -8.16 8.88
C VAL A 165 -3.54 -8.99 9.87
N ARG A 166 -3.30 -8.81 11.17
CA ARG A 166 -4.03 -9.50 12.23
C ARG A 166 -5.52 -9.19 12.19
N ASN A 167 -5.87 -7.92 12.19
CA ASN A 167 -7.26 -7.47 12.19
C ASN A 167 -8.02 -8.00 10.96
N LYS A 168 -7.35 -8.08 9.80
CA LYS A 168 -7.96 -8.62 8.58
C LYS A 168 -8.19 -10.12 8.66
N LEU A 169 -7.27 -10.88 9.27
CA LEU A 169 -7.45 -12.31 9.53
C LEU A 169 -8.56 -12.57 10.56
N GLU A 170 -8.73 -11.71 11.56
CA GLU A 170 -9.83 -11.74 12.52
C GLU A 170 -11.17 -11.46 11.84
N GLU A 171 -11.25 -10.42 11.03
CA GLU A 171 -12.43 -10.06 10.23
C GLU A 171 -12.90 -11.24 9.38
N TYR A 172 -11.95 -11.94 8.74
CA TYR A 172 -12.25 -13.15 7.98
C TYR A 172 -12.52 -14.38 8.86
N SER A 173 -12.38 -14.28 10.17
CA SER A 173 -12.46 -15.42 11.10
C SER A 173 -11.51 -16.57 10.75
N ALA A 174 -10.38 -16.26 10.14
CA ALA A 174 -9.40 -17.24 9.64
C ALA A 174 -8.31 -17.57 10.65
N ILE A 175 -8.25 -16.88 11.79
CA ILE A 175 -7.18 -16.98 12.80
C ILE A 175 -7.75 -17.32 14.19
N ARG A 176 -6.94 -18.00 14.97
CA ARG A 176 -7.07 -18.18 16.42
C ARG A 176 -5.72 -17.97 17.10
N TYR A 177 -5.77 -17.66 18.36
CA TYR A 177 -4.57 -17.40 19.17
C TYR A 177 -4.34 -18.49 20.19
N LYS A 178 -3.08 -18.77 20.45
CA LYS A 178 -2.62 -19.60 21.57
C LYS A 178 -1.42 -18.91 22.21
N VAL A 179 -1.35 -18.93 23.51
CA VAL A 179 -0.18 -18.41 24.25
C VAL A 179 0.79 -19.57 24.44
N GLU A 180 1.97 -19.47 23.85
CA GLU A 180 3.06 -20.41 24.02
C GLU A 180 4.30 -19.67 24.50
N ASN A 181 4.87 -20.09 25.63
CA ASN A 181 6.03 -19.44 26.25
C ASN A 181 5.87 -17.92 26.45
N GLY A 182 4.69 -17.48 26.89
CA GLY A 182 4.37 -16.07 27.11
C GLY A 182 4.21 -15.22 25.84
N ARG A 183 4.23 -15.85 24.65
CA ARG A 183 4.05 -15.18 23.37
C ARG A 183 2.75 -15.63 22.69
N GLN A 184 2.05 -14.70 22.09
CA GLN A 184 0.86 -14.98 21.30
C GLN A 184 1.25 -15.56 19.93
N VAL A 185 0.93 -16.83 19.72
CA VAL A 185 1.15 -17.55 18.46
C VAL A 185 -0.14 -17.60 17.67
N TRP A 186 -0.04 -17.42 16.37
CA TRP A 186 -1.17 -17.38 15.43
C TRP A 186 -1.35 -18.74 14.77
N PHE A 187 -2.56 -19.25 14.84
CA PHE A 187 -2.95 -20.48 14.20
C PHE A 187 -4.12 -20.26 13.24
N ALA A 188 -4.12 -20.98 12.14
CA ALA A 188 -5.22 -20.99 11.21
C ALA A 188 -6.48 -21.62 11.87
N LYS A 189 -7.64 -21.04 11.54
CA LYS A 189 -8.95 -21.50 12.01
C LYS A 189 -9.84 -21.81 10.82
N PHE A 190 -10.66 -22.84 10.91
CA PHE A 190 -11.69 -23.12 9.92
C PHE A 190 -12.77 -22.04 9.94
N ARG A 191 -13.42 -21.80 8.80
CA ARG A 191 -14.46 -20.80 8.61
C ARG A 191 -15.81 -21.47 8.42
N GLY A 192 -16.59 -21.57 9.50
CA GLY A 192 -17.88 -22.28 9.51
C GLY A 192 -18.89 -21.71 8.49
N ASN A 193 -18.88 -20.41 8.26
CA ASN A 193 -19.76 -19.74 7.28
C ASN A 193 -19.52 -20.22 5.83
N LEU A 194 -18.32 -20.69 5.51
CA LEU A 194 -17.99 -21.19 4.16
C LEU A 194 -18.27 -22.67 3.98
N MET A 195 -18.45 -23.45 5.05
CA MET A 195 -18.60 -24.90 4.98
C MET A 195 -19.85 -25.33 4.19
N LYS A 196 -20.87 -24.47 4.10
CA LYS A 196 -22.10 -24.74 3.32
C LYS A 196 -21.88 -24.63 1.80
N LYS A 197 -20.83 -23.90 1.36
CA LYS A 197 -20.51 -23.68 -0.06
C LYS A 197 -19.85 -24.92 -0.67
N LYS A 198 -19.86 -25.05 -2.00
CA LYS A 198 -19.07 -26.06 -2.72
C LYS A 198 -17.57 -25.82 -2.51
N ILE A 199 -16.74 -26.84 -2.67
CA ILE A 199 -15.28 -26.74 -2.38
C ILE A 199 -14.61 -25.72 -3.31
N GLU A 200 -14.97 -25.74 -4.58
CA GLU A 200 -14.50 -24.76 -5.57
C GLU A 200 -14.88 -23.31 -5.20
N ASP A 201 -16.04 -23.10 -4.60
CA ASP A 201 -16.50 -21.78 -4.14
C ASP A 201 -15.79 -21.34 -2.86
N ILE A 202 -15.44 -22.30 -1.98
CA ILE A 202 -14.59 -22.02 -0.83
C ILE A 202 -13.25 -21.48 -1.31
N VAL A 203 -12.58 -22.18 -2.24
CA VAL A 203 -11.30 -21.75 -2.80
C VAL A 203 -11.43 -20.39 -3.50
N ALA A 204 -12.52 -20.16 -4.24
CA ALA A 204 -12.78 -18.88 -4.89
C ALA A 204 -12.90 -17.72 -3.89
N ALA A 205 -13.60 -17.93 -2.77
CA ALA A 205 -13.74 -16.93 -1.71
C ALA A 205 -12.38 -16.54 -1.10
N TYR A 206 -11.55 -17.54 -0.74
CA TYR A 206 -10.20 -17.29 -0.24
C TYR A 206 -9.33 -16.55 -1.27
N ASN A 207 -9.39 -16.95 -2.54
CA ASN A 207 -8.66 -16.28 -3.61
C ASN A 207 -9.04 -14.81 -3.76
N SER A 208 -10.34 -14.52 -3.73
CA SER A 208 -10.86 -13.15 -3.83
C SER A 208 -10.37 -12.27 -2.68
N GLU A 209 -10.43 -12.77 -1.46
CA GLU A 209 -9.99 -12.08 -0.25
C GLU A 209 -8.47 -11.84 -0.26
N ILE A 210 -7.67 -12.85 -0.64
CA ILE A 210 -6.21 -12.73 -0.74
C ILE A 210 -5.84 -11.70 -1.81
N ARG A 211 -6.43 -11.79 -3.00
CA ARG A 211 -6.17 -10.83 -4.09
C ARG A 211 -6.58 -9.43 -3.73
N GLY A 212 -7.74 -9.26 -3.11
CA GLY A 212 -8.23 -7.95 -2.68
C GLY A 212 -7.28 -7.28 -1.69
N PHE A 213 -6.85 -8.03 -0.65
CA PHE A 213 -5.90 -7.54 0.34
C PHE A 213 -4.52 -7.24 -0.27
N TYR A 214 -4.01 -8.14 -1.12
CA TYR A 214 -2.75 -7.92 -1.82
C TYR A 214 -2.80 -6.74 -2.79
N ASN A 215 -3.86 -6.61 -3.59
CA ASN A 215 -3.98 -5.52 -4.56
C ASN A 215 -3.96 -4.15 -3.87
N TYR A 216 -4.57 -4.02 -2.70
CA TYR A 216 -4.54 -2.80 -1.92
C TYR A 216 -3.14 -2.48 -1.39
N TYR A 217 -2.43 -3.47 -0.86
CA TYR A 217 -1.12 -3.28 -0.22
C TYR A 217 0.08 -3.55 -1.11
N CYS A 218 -0.09 -3.88 -2.38
CA CYS A 218 1.00 -4.30 -3.29
C CYS A 218 2.10 -3.24 -3.48
N ILE A 219 1.82 -1.97 -3.22
CA ILE A 219 2.80 -0.87 -3.29
C ILE A 219 3.69 -0.77 -2.04
N ALA A 220 3.32 -1.43 -0.94
CA ALA A 220 4.06 -1.34 0.31
C ALA A 220 5.47 -1.93 0.21
N ASN A 221 6.42 -1.31 0.91
CA ASN A 221 7.82 -1.73 0.89
C ASN A 221 8.06 -3.11 1.51
N ASN A 222 7.22 -3.50 2.47
CA ASN A 222 7.31 -4.78 3.18
C ASN A 222 6.22 -5.78 2.76
N VAL A 223 5.53 -5.56 1.65
CA VAL A 223 4.36 -6.37 1.24
C VAL A 223 4.67 -7.88 1.20
N ALA A 224 5.81 -8.27 0.61
CA ALA A 224 6.20 -9.67 0.53
C ALA A 224 6.30 -10.33 1.92
N TYR A 225 6.95 -9.66 2.86
CA TYR A 225 7.11 -10.16 4.22
C TYR A 225 5.78 -10.17 4.99
N ALA A 226 5.05 -9.05 4.97
CA ALA A 226 3.81 -8.90 5.74
C ALA A 226 2.72 -9.88 5.25
N LEU A 227 2.58 -10.04 3.93
CA LEU A 227 1.55 -10.87 3.34
C LEU A 227 1.94 -12.36 3.22
N SER A 228 3.21 -12.72 3.34
CA SER A 228 3.61 -14.14 3.45
C SER A 228 2.91 -14.82 4.63
N LYS A 229 2.93 -14.18 5.81
CA LYS A 229 2.26 -14.71 7.00
C LYS A 229 0.74 -14.75 6.83
N PHE A 230 0.17 -13.72 6.21
CA PHE A 230 -1.25 -13.68 5.87
C PHE A 230 -1.63 -14.83 4.93
N GLY A 231 -0.90 -15.00 3.83
CA GLY A 231 -1.14 -16.06 2.86
C GLY A 231 -1.05 -17.47 3.48
N TYR A 232 -0.05 -17.71 4.33
CA TYR A 232 0.10 -18.96 5.06
C TYR A 232 -1.12 -19.26 5.95
N ILE A 233 -1.56 -18.29 6.74
CA ILE A 233 -2.74 -18.50 7.60
C ILE A 233 -4.00 -18.72 6.76
N MET A 234 -4.19 -17.99 5.65
CA MET A 234 -5.33 -18.17 4.75
C MET A 234 -5.33 -19.54 4.08
N GLU A 235 -4.17 -20.03 3.64
CA GLU A 235 -4.01 -21.35 3.05
C GLU A 235 -4.41 -22.46 4.04
N TYR A 236 -3.85 -22.42 5.24
CA TYR A 236 -4.17 -23.42 6.26
C TYR A 236 -5.62 -23.29 6.77
N SER A 237 -6.16 -22.07 6.85
CA SER A 237 -7.58 -21.86 7.16
C SER A 237 -8.50 -22.48 6.11
N MET A 238 -8.12 -22.41 4.83
CA MET A 238 -8.83 -23.08 3.74
C MET A 238 -8.78 -24.61 3.91
N TYR A 239 -7.60 -25.18 4.18
CA TYR A 239 -7.51 -26.63 4.43
C TYR A 239 -8.38 -27.07 5.61
N HIS A 240 -8.34 -26.34 6.73
CA HIS A 240 -9.21 -26.62 7.87
C HIS A 240 -10.70 -26.52 7.53
N THR A 241 -11.08 -25.55 6.69
CA THR A 241 -12.48 -25.35 6.27
C THR A 241 -12.94 -26.52 5.38
N ILE A 242 -12.11 -26.95 4.43
CA ILE A 242 -12.42 -28.10 3.56
C ILE A 242 -12.44 -29.40 4.39
N ALA A 243 -11.49 -29.59 5.29
CA ALA A 243 -11.43 -30.77 6.18
C ALA A 243 -12.70 -30.87 7.04
N GLY A 244 -13.14 -29.74 7.65
CA GLY A 244 -14.39 -29.70 8.40
C GLY A 244 -15.62 -30.01 7.54
N LYS A 245 -15.68 -29.46 6.31
CA LYS A 245 -16.78 -29.75 5.38
C LYS A 245 -16.84 -31.24 4.98
N THR A 246 -15.69 -31.85 4.75
CA THR A 246 -15.62 -33.24 4.26
C THR A 246 -15.49 -34.28 5.38
N ASN A 247 -15.59 -33.85 6.63
CA ASN A 247 -15.36 -34.68 7.83
C ASN A 247 -14.06 -35.47 7.74
N SER A 248 -12.97 -34.77 7.38
CA SER A 248 -11.65 -35.33 7.07
C SER A 248 -10.55 -34.67 7.85
N THR A 249 -9.31 -35.09 7.69
CA THR A 249 -8.14 -34.42 8.28
C THR A 249 -7.49 -33.48 7.27
N VAL A 250 -6.76 -32.47 7.79
CA VAL A 250 -6.00 -31.51 6.95
C VAL A 250 -4.99 -32.24 6.05
N SER A 251 -4.30 -33.29 6.55
CA SER A 251 -3.36 -34.06 5.76
C SER A 251 -4.05 -34.71 4.56
N LYS A 252 -5.20 -35.37 4.74
CA LYS A 252 -5.94 -35.96 3.64
C LYS A 252 -6.43 -34.95 2.61
N VAL A 253 -6.77 -33.74 3.05
CA VAL A 253 -7.16 -32.61 2.13
C VAL A 253 -5.95 -32.18 1.32
N ILE A 254 -4.79 -32.03 1.97
CA ILE A 254 -3.54 -31.67 1.29
C ILE A 254 -3.19 -32.76 0.27
N ASP A 255 -3.15 -34.01 0.65
CA ASP A 255 -2.82 -35.13 -0.23
C ASP A 255 -3.75 -35.20 -1.45
N LYS A 256 -5.03 -34.88 -1.26
CA LYS A 256 -6.05 -34.89 -2.32
C LYS A 256 -5.92 -33.77 -3.33
N TYR A 257 -5.60 -32.55 -2.87
CA TYR A 257 -5.71 -31.34 -3.70
C TYR A 257 -4.38 -30.67 -4.01
N LYS A 258 -3.29 -31.01 -3.33
CA LYS A 258 -1.98 -30.42 -3.58
C LYS A 258 -1.24 -31.19 -4.68
N VAL A 259 -0.91 -30.49 -5.76
CA VAL A 259 -0.14 -31.01 -6.88
C VAL A 259 1.13 -30.16 -7.02
N GLY A 260 2.26 -30.68 -6.56
CA GLY A 260 3.50 -29.92 -6.47
C GLY A 260 3.36 -28.74 -5.52
N ASN A 261 3.56 -27.54 -6.04
CA ASN A 261 3.40 -26.29 -5.28
C ASN A 261 1.98 -25.69 -5.37
N ASP A 262 1.10 -26.28 -6.16
CA ASP A 262 -0.23 -25.77 -6.42
C ASP A 262 -1.30 -26.56 -5.68
N ILE A 263 -2.38 -25.89 -5.31
CA ILE A 263 -3.58 -26.52 -4.76
C ILE A 263 -4.66 -26.39 -5.82
N ILE A 264 -5.14 -27.53 -6.32
CA ILE A 264 -6.03 -27.61 -7.47
C ILE A 264 -7.26 -28.43 -7.10
N VAL A 265 -8.43 -27.79 -7.17
CA VAL A 265 -9.73 -28.45 -6.91
C VAL A 265 -10.46 -28.67 -8.22
N PRO A 266 -10.70 -29.91 -8.63
CA PRO A 266 -11.55 -30.21 -9.77
C PRO A 266 -13.02 -29.99 -9.43
N TYR A 267 -13.79 -29.47 -10.39
CA TYR A 267 -15.23 -29.27 -10.28
C TYR A 267 -15.89 -29.36 -11.64
N GLN A 268 -17.19 -29.60 -11.66
CA GLN A 268 -17.98 -29.58 -12.89
C GLN A 268 -18.74 -28.24 -13.00
N ASP A 269 -18.65 -27.59 -14.15
CA ASP A 269 -19.42 -26.39 -14.43
C ASP A 269 -20.90 -26.72 -14.70
N ALA A 270 -21.74 -25.71 -14.87
CA ALA A 270 -23.18 -25.87 -15.12
C ALA A 270 -23.48 -26.68 -16.41
N LYS A 271 -22.52 -26.84 -17.28
CA LYS A 271 -22.63 -27.64 -18.55
C LYS A 271 -22.05 -29.04 -18.39
N GLY A 272 -21.69 -29.45 -17.17
CA GLY A 272 -21.08 -30.77 -16.90
C GLY A 272 -19.60 -30.89 -17.30
N LYS A 273 -18.95 -29.79 -17.79
CA LYS A 273 -17.57 -29.82 -18.20
C LYS A 273 -16.64 -29.78 -16.99
N LEU A 274 -15.64 -30.66 -16.94
CA LEU A 274 -14.62 -30.66 -15.89
C LEU A 274 -13.78 -29.36 -15.96
N ARG A 275 -13.68 -28.67 -14.83
CA ARG A 275 -12.90 -27.46 -14.62
C ARG A 275 -12.02 -27.62 -13.39
N TYR A 276 -11.02 -26.75 -13.26
CA TYR A 276 -10.06 -26.75 -12.17
C TYR A 276 -10.01 -25.37 -11.51
N ARG A 277 -10.15 -25.34 -10.21
CA ARG A 277 -9.98 -24.10 -9.40
C ARG A 277 -8.65 -24.17 -8.68
N LYS A 278 -7.71 -23.30 -9.07
CA LYS A 278 -6.42 -23.19 -8.42
C LYS A 278 -6.49 -22.19 -7.25
N PHE A 279 -5.90 -22.52 -6.10
CA PHE A 279 -5.70 -21.59 -5.01
C PHE A 279 -4.62 -20.57 -5.38
N TYR A 280 -4.70 -19.38 -4.80
CA TYR A 280 -3.76 -18.29 -5.07
C TYR A 280 -2.32 -18.67 -4.71
N ASN A 281 -1.43 -18.67 -5.68
CA ASN A 281 0.00 -19.00 -5.53
C ASN A 281 0.90 -18.06 -6.37
N GLU A 282 0.45 -16.82 -6.62
CA GLU A 282 1.21 -15.87 -7.45
C GLU A 282 2.27 -15.10 -6.64
N GLY A 283 2.30 -15.33 -5.31
CA GLY A 283 3.18 -14.62 -4.37
C GLY A 283 2.78 -13.18 -4.14
N PHE A 284 3.57 -12.48 -3.31
CA PHE A 284 3.27 -11.11 -2.86
C PHE A 284 4.41 -10.16 -3.23
N LYS A 285 4.74 -10.06 -4.51
CA LYS A 285 5.79 -9.15 -4.99
C LYS A 285 5.33 -7.71 -4.92
N ARG A 286 6.22 -6.80 -4.52
CA ARG A 286 5.94 -5.37 -4.55
C ARG A 286 5.71 -4.91 -5.99
N LYS A 287 4.59 -4.21 -6.22
CA LYS A 287 4.32 -3.53 -7.49
C LYS A 287 4.74 -2.06 -7.37
N PRO A 288 5.27 -1.44 -8.43
CA PRO A 288 5.49 0.01 -8.43
C PRO A 288 4.13 0.72 -8.33
N PRO A 289 4.06 1.90 -7.68
CA PRO A 289 2.84 2.70 -7.73
C PRO A 289 2.55 3.09 -9.18
N MET A 290 1.31 2.93 -9.60
CA MET A 290 0.85 3.45 -10.88
C MET A 290 0.57 4.94 -10.71
N TYR A 291 1.27 5.76 -11.46
CA TYR A 291 0.98 7.19 -11.55
C TYR A 291 0.03 7.39 -12.73
N TYR A 292 -1.20 7.76 -12.45
CA TYR A 292 -2.09 8.27 -13.49
C TYR A 292 -1.73 9.73 -13.72
N THR A 293 -1.09 10.02 -14.84
CA THR A 293 -0.69 11.39 -15.23
C THR A 293 -1.87 12.24 -15.68
N GLU A 294 -3.02 11.61 -15.97
CA GLU A 294 -4.21 12.23 -16.53
C GLU A 294 -5.46 11.95 -15.68
N VAL A 295 -5.45 12.45 -14.42
CA VAL A 295 -6.64 12.39 -13.55
C VAL A 295 -7.77 13.29 -14.09
N ASN A 296 -7.48 14.19 -15.04
CA ASN A 296 -8.45 15.16 -15.55
C ASN A 296 -9.36 14.61 -16.65
N ASP A 297 -9.06 13.44 -17.24
CA ASP A 297 -9.87 12.85 -18.31
C ASP A 297 -10.74 11.66 -17.87
N LEU A 298 -10.77 11.35 -16.59
CA LEU A 298 -11.84 10.51 -16.08
C LEU A 298 -13.13 11.34 -16.17
N SER A 299 -13.84 11.22 -17.28
CA SER A 299 -15.26 11.56 -17.30
C SER A 299 -15.87 10.74 -16.17
N TYR A 300 -16.17 11.42 -15.06
CA TYR A 300 -17.04 10.86 -14.04
C TYR A 300 -18.39 10.66 -14.69
N THR A 301 -18.61 9.52 -15.29
CA THR A 301 -19.95 9.03 -15.48
C THR A 301 -20.47 8.81 -14.06
N ILE A 302 -21.09 9.85 -13.52
CA ILE A 302 -21.90 9.71 -12.32
C ILE A 302 -22.92 8.68 -12.75
N ALA A 303 -22.74 7.44 -12.30
CA ALA A 303 -23.78 6.44 -12.40
C ALA A 303 -24.91 6.99 -11.51
N ILE A 304 -25.79 7.77 -12.11
CA ILE A 304 -27.05 8.15 -11.46
C ILE A 304 -27.69 6.83 -11.19
N PRO A 305 -27.89 6.45 -9.90
CA PRO A 305 -28.53 5.19 -9.58
C PRO A 305 -29.89 5.21 -10.30
N GLN A 306 -30.05 4.33 -11.27
CA GLN A 306 -31.34 4.21 -11.95
C GLN A 306 -32.35 3.74 -10.90
N PRO A 307 -33.52 4.36 -10.83
CA PRO A 307 -34.52 3.95 -9.86
C PRO A 307 -34.85 2.48 -10.08
N THR A 308 -35.02 1.78 -8.98
CA THR A 308 -35.37 0.35 -9.01
C THR A 308 -36.69 0.13 -9.75
N LEU A 309 -36.88 -1.08 -10.27
CA LEU A 309 -38.10 -1.45 -10.95
C LEU A 309 -39.35 -1.13 -10.12
N THR A 310 -39.30 -1.36 -8.82
CA THR A 310 -40.34 -1.07 -7.85
C THR A 310 -40.63 0.43 -7.77
N GLU A 311 -39.63 1.25 -7.60
CA GLU A 311 -39.76 2.71 -7.56
C GLU A 311 -40.35 3.29 -8.85
N ARG A 312 -40.01 2.72 -10.02
CA ARG A 312 -40.55 3.11 -11.32
C ARG A 312 -42.01 2.76 -11.46
N LEU A 313 -42.45 1.61 -10.94
CA LEU A 313 -43.86 1.20 -10.92
C LEU A 313 -44.69 2.01 -9.91
N ASP A 314 -44.10 2.29 -8.73
CA ASP A 314 -44.75 3.06 -7.67
C ASP A 314 -44.98 4.53 -8.05
N ALA A 315 -44.11 5.07 -8.93
CA ALA A 315 -44.28 6.42 -9.50
C ALA A 315 -45.56 6.57 -10.35
N ARG A 316 -46.20 5.47 -10.77
CA ARG A 316 -47.43 5.43 -11.55
C ARG A 316 -47.42 6.32 -12.80
N THR A 317 -46.26 6.63 -13.35
CA THR A 317 -46.09 7.47 -14.54
C THR A 317 -45.55 6.63 -15.66
N CYS A 318 -46.21 6.61 -16.81
CA CYS A 318 -45.77 5.89 -17.98
C CYS A 318 -44.52 6.57 -18.57
N GLU A 319 -43.38 5.90 -18.63
CA GLU A 319 -42.13 6.44 -19.15
C GLU A 319 -42.14 6.71 -20.65
N LEU A 320 -43.10 6.10 -21.40
CA LEU A 320 -43.21 6.28 -22.82
C LEU A 320 -44.11 7.48 -23.22
N CYS A 321 -45.18 7.71 -22.47
CA CYS A 321 -46.19 8.73 -22.84
C CYS A 321 -46.47 9.77 -21.76
N GLY A 322 -45.84 9.66 -20.58
CA GLY A 322 -45.97 10.59 -19.47
C GLY A 322 -47.35 10.55 -18.74
N LYS A 323 -48.29 9.68 -19.14
CA LYS A 323 -49.63 9.58 -18.48
C LYS A 323 -49.46 9.00 -17.08
N VAL A 324 -50.20 9.59 -16.14
CA VAL A 324 -50.28 9.14 -14.75
C VAL A 324 -51.43 8.17 -14.60
N GLY A 325 -51.19 7.01 -14.00
CA GLY A 325 -52.20 5.97 -13.77
C GLY A 325 -51.57 4.60 -13.46
N PRO A 326 -52.36 3.52 -13.41
CA PRO A 326 -51.78 2.19 -13.24
C PRO A 326 -50.89 1.83 -14.42
N VAL A 327 -49.62 1.59 -14.15
CA VAL A 327 -48.62 1.23 -15.15
C VAL A 327 -48.25 -0.24 -15.06
N VAL A 328 -47.95 -0.86 -16.19
CA VAL A 328 -47.48 -2.24 -16.27
C VAL A 328 -46.16 -2.30 -17.02
N MET A 329 -45.29 -3.23 -16.61
CA MET A 329 -44.03 -3.47 -17.31
C MET A 329 -44.25 -4.18 -18.64
N ARG A 330 -43.69 -3.65 -19.71
CA ARG A 330 -43.75 -4.25 -21.03
C ARG A 330 -42.34 -4.36 -21.61
N HIS A 331 -41.97 -5.53 -22.07
CA HIS A 331 -40.74 -5.72 -22.84
C HIS A 331 -40.85 -5.03 -24.21
N VAL A 332 -39.98 -4.07 -24.48
CA VAL A 332 -39.89 -3.36 -25.73
C VAL A 332 -39.28 -4.25 -26.83
N ARG A 333 -38.32 -5.11 -26.45
CA ARG A 333 -37.67 -6.09 -27.33
C ARG A 333 -37.74 -7.49 -26.71
N LYS A 334 -37.85 -8.51 -27.57
CA LYS A 334 -37.74 -9.91 -27.09
C LYS A 334 -36.27 -10.23 -26.85
N LEU A 335 -36.00 -11.05 -25.82
CA LEU A 335 -34.63 -11.46 -25.43
C LEU A 335 -33.80 -12.02 -26.59
N ASN A 336 -34.44 -12.72 -27.55
CA ASN A 336 -33.78 -13.24 -28.75
C ASN A 336 -33.41 -12.18 -29.80
N GLN A 337 -33.89 -10.95 -29.65
CA GLN A 337 -33.57 -9.80 -30.51
C GLN A 337 -32.41 -8.98 -29.92
N LEU A 338 -32.00 -9.25 -28.66
CA LEU A 338 -30.88 -8.61 -28.03
C LEU A 338 -29.59 -9.35 -28.48
N LYS A 339 -28.76 -8.69 -29.24
CA LYS A 339 -27.52 -9.30 -29.81
C LYS A 339 -26.27 -8.99 -29.04
N GLY A 340 -26.39 -8.30 -27.92
CA GLY A 340 -25.23 -7.93 -27.04
C GLY A 340 -24.17 -7.09 -27.77
N LYS A 341 -24.56 -6.32 -28.78
CA LYS A 341 -23.63 -5.52 -29.60
C LYS A 341 -23.55 -4.05 -29.21
N THR A 342 -24.42 -3.60 -28.32
CA THR A 342 -24.46 -2.23 -27.82
C THR A 342 -24.63 -2.25 -26.31
N GLU A 343 -24.15 -1.21 -25.62
CA GLU A 343 -24.31 -1.07 -24.16
C GLU A 343 -25.79 -1.04 -23.68
N CYS A 344 -26.72 -0.92 -24.61
CA CYS A 344 -28.16 -0.92 -24.36
C CYS A 344 -28.84 -2.28 -24.66
N ASP A 345 -28.12 -3.25 -25.17
CA ASP A 345 -28.57 -4.61 -25.40
C ASP A 345 -28.22 -5.49 -24.20
#